data_fb63285a748796936791a3c453139af7
#
_entry.id   fb63285a748796936791a3c453139af7
#
_cell.length_a   1.000
_cell.length_b   1.000
_cell.length_c   1.000
_cell.angle_alpha   90.00
_cell.angle_beta   90.00
_cell.angle_gamma   90.00
#
_symmetry.space_group_name_H-M   'P 1'
#
loop_
_entity.id
_entity.type
_entity.pdbx_description
1 polymer ?
#
loop_
_entity_poly.entity_id
_entity_poly.type
_entity_poly.pdbx_seq_one_letter_code
_entity_poly.pdbx_strand_id
1 'polypeptide(L)'
;MATHAASETIRACLRVGGVIAYPTEGVWGLGCLAGAEAAVMRILELKSRTVDKGLILLGTTAAQFDSVAVGLAAAVPEPDGNPVTWLVPHRGLVPFWIHGG
;
A
#
# COMPACT_ATOMS: atom_id res chain seq x y z
N MET A 1 0.83 14.97 13.33
CA MET A 1 -0.34 14.67 12.49
C MET A 1 -0.36 15.58 11.27
N ALA A 2 -0.69 15.04 10.11
CA ALA A 2 -0.73 15.85 8.89
C ALA A 2 -1.89 16.84 8.95
N THR A 3 -1.66 18.11 8.57
CA THR A 3 -2.70 19.08 8.40
C THR A 3 -3.46 18.79 7.10
N HIS A 4 -4.60 19.47 6.88
CA HIS A 4 -5.35 19.32 5.64
C HIS A 4 -4.51 19.68 4.42
N ALA A 5 -3.71 20.76 4.50
CA ALA A 5 -2.82 21.18 3.43
C ALA A 5 -1.73 20.13 3.13
N ALA A 6 -1.16 19.52 4.17
CA ALA A 6 -0.17 18.46 3.99
C ALA A 6 -0.80 17.23 3.31
N SER A 7 -2.05 16.90 3.64
CA SER A 7 -2.77 15.79 3.00
C SER A 7 -3.00 16.04 1.51
N GLU A 8 -3.30 17.27 1.12
CA GLU A 8 -3.45 17.63 -0.30
C GLU A 8 -2.12 17.51 -1.04
N THR A 9 -1.02 17.92 -0.43
CA THR A 9 0.32 17.80 -1.01
C THR A 9 0.69 16.33 -1.20
N ILE A 10 0.38 15.49 -0.22
CA ILE A 10 0.62 14.04 -0.30
C ILE A 10 -0.17 13.43 -1.44
N ARG A 11 -1.46 13.77 -1.57
CA ARG A 11 -2.29 13.25 -2.66
C ARG A 11 -1.74 13.65 -4.03
N ALA A 12 -1.32 14.90 -4.18
CA ALA A 12 -0.76 15.40 -5.44
C ALA A 12 0.52 14.64 -5.79
N CYS A 13 1.38 14.39 -4.81
CA CYS A 13 2.61 13.62 -5.00
C CYS A 13 2.28 12.19 -5.47
N LEU A 14 1.35 11.51 -4.81
CA LEU A 14 0.98 10.14 -5.16
C LEU A 14 0.38 10.07 -6.57
N ARG A 15 -0.46 11.04 -6.94
CA ARG A 15 -1.12 11.05 -8.25
C ARG A 15 -0.15 11.16 -9.43
N VAL A 16 0.97 11.82 -9.23
CA VAL A 16 1.99 11.96 -10.29
C VAL A 16 3.04 10.85 -10.24
N GLY A 17 2.80 9.80 -9.48
CA GLY A 17 3.71 8.67 -9.38
C GLY A 17 4.87 8.88 -8.43
N GLY A 18 4.70 9.80 -7.47
CA GLY A 18 5.72 10.05 -6.47
C GLY A 18 5.75 9.03 -5.35
N VAL A 19 6.84 9.06 -4.58
CA VAL A 19 7.03 8.24 -3.40
C VAL A 19 6.97 9.14 -2.17
N ILE A 20 6.27 8.70 -1.14
CA ILE A 20 6.19 9.43 0.13
C ILE A 20 6.88 8.63 1.23
N ALA A 21 7.39 9.35 2.24
CA ALA A 21 7.85 8.76 3.47
C ALA A 21 6.89 9.16 4.60
N TYR A 22 6.56 8.22 5.46
CA TYR A 22 5.61 8.47 6.54
C TYR A 22 6.03 7.75 7.81
N PRO A 23 5.75 8.35 8.99
CA PRO A 23 6.03 7.66 10.26
C PRO A 23 4.95 6.62 10.55
N THR A 24 5.37 5.52 11.15
CA THR A 24 4.47 4.53 11.71
C THR A 24 4.78 4.42 13.21
N GLU A 25 4.03 3.58 13.93
CA GLU A 25 4.28 3.36 15.36
C GLU A 25 5.63 2.72 15.63
N GLY A 26 6.28 2.15 14.65
CA GLY A 26 7.60 1.51 14.78
C GLY A 26 8.69 2.21 14.02
N VAL A 27 8.60 2.23 12.70
CA VAL A 27 9.66 2.74 11.80
C VAL A 27 9.05 3.63 10.73
N TRP A 28 9.89 4.40 10.03
CA TRP A 28 9.46 5.16 8.86
C TRP A 28 9.15 4.20 7.71
N GLY A 29 8.06 4.48 7.00
CA GLY A 29 7.67 3.74 5.81
C GLY A 29 7.86 4.56 4.55
N LEU A 30 7.96 3.87 3.42
CA LEU A 30 7.91 4.46 2.08
C LEU A 30 6.65 3.98 1.40
N GLY A 31 5.96 4.84 0.69
CA GLY A 31 4.71 4.49 0.04
C GLY A 31 4.50 5.17 -1.30
N CYS A 32 3.68 4.54 -2.13
CA CYS A 32 3.24 5.07 -3.42
C CYS A 32 1.90 4.39 -3.77
N LEU A 33 1.31 4.80 -4.88
CA LEU A 33 0.12 4.10 -5.38
C LEU A 33 0.52 2.73 -5.92
N ALA A 34 -0.28 1.72 -5.63
CA ALA A 34 0.01 0.34 -6.03
C ALA A 34 0.07 0.14 -7.55
N GLY A 35 -0.71 0.91 -8.30
CA GLY A 35 -0.70 0.85 -9.76
C GLY A 35 0.44 1.61 -10.43
N ALA A 36 1.23 2.37 -9.67
CA ALA A 36 2.34 3.16 -10.19
C ALA A 36 3.61 2.31 -10.24
N GLU A 37 3.78 1.48 -11.26
CA GLU A 37 4.90 0.54 -11.37
C GLU A 37 6.26 1.21 -11.17
N ALA A 38 6.51 2.34 -11.83
CA ALA A 38 7.79 3.04 -11.71
C ALA A 38 8.07 3.48 -10.28
N ALA A 39 7.04 3.95 -9.56
CA ALA A 39 7.18 4.35 -8.16
C ALA A 39 7.46 3.15 -7.27
N VAL A 40 6.79 2.02 -7.52
CA VAL A 40 7.04 0.78 -6.78
C VAL A 40 8.48 0.32 -6.98
N MET A 41 8.96 0.32 -8.22
CA MET A 41 10.34 -0.07 -8.52
C MET A 41 11.35 0.86 -7.83
N ARG A 42 11.03 2.15 -7.74
CA ARG A 42 11.88 3.10 -7.02
C ARG A 42 11.95 2.80 -5.53
N ILE A 43 10.83 2.43 -4.91
CA ILE A 43 10.81 2.02 -3.50
C ILE A 43 11.69 0.79 -3.30
N LEU A 44 11.55 -0.20 -4.16
CA LEU A 44 12.36 -1.43 -4.08
C LEU A 44 13.84 -1.11 -4.19
N GLU A 45 14.21 -0.23 -5.11
CA GLU A 45 15.59 0.22 -5.28
C GLU A 45 16.12 0.93 -4.02
N LEU A 46 15.33 1.87 -3.49
CA LEU A 46 15.71 2.61 -2.28
C LEU A 46 15.90 1.70 -1.07
N LYS A 47 15.16 0.60 -1.00
CA LYS A 47 15.24 -0.36 0.11
C LYS A 47 16.16 -1.54 -0.19
N SER A 48 16.79 -1.56 -1.36
CA SER A 48 17.62 -2.68 -1.83
C SER A 48 16.85 -4.01 -1.73
N ARG A 49 15.58 -3.97 -2.17
CA ARG A 49 14.65 -5.10 -2.04
C ARG A 49 14.26 -5.58 -3.44
N THR A 50 14.19 -6.89 -3.63
CA THR A 50 13.82 -7.47 -4.91
C THR A 50 12.30 -7.62 -5.02
N VAL A 51 11.77 -7.62 -6.27
CA VAL A 51 10.34 -7.65 -6.53
C VAL A 51 9.67 -8.94 -6.03
N ASP A 52 10.41 -10.04 -5.98
CA ASP A 52 9.89 -11.34 -5.54
C ASP A 52 9.50 -11.38 -4.06
N LYS A 53 9.95 -10.41 -3.28
CA LYS A 53 9.60 -10.32 -1.87
C LYS A 53 8.15 -9.89 -1.62
N GLY A 54 7.53 -9.25 -2.62
CA GLY A 54 6.20 -8.71 -2.47
C GLY A 54 6.15 -7.45 -1.62
N LEU A 55 5.03 -6.77 -1.65
CA LEU A 55 4.78 -5.55 -0.87
C LEU A 55 3.40 -5.64 -0.22
N ILE A 56 3.25 -4.94 0.88
CA ILE A 56 1.99 -4.88 1.63
C ILE A 56 1.15 -3.73 1.11
N LEU A 57 -0.14 -4.00 0.84
CA LEU A 57 -1.10 -2.95 0.53
C LEU A 57 -1.71 -2.43 1.84
N LEU A 58 -1.80 -1.12 1.96
CA LEU A 58 -2.36 -0.47 3.15
C LEU A 58 -3.72 0.12 2.84
N GLY A 59 -4.63 0.02 3.79
CA GLY A 59 -5.94 0.65 3.71
C GLY A 59 -6.55 0.81 5.08
N THR A 60 -7.55 1.67 5.18
CA THR A 60 -8.27 1.92 6.44
C THR A 60 -9.55 1.12 6.56
N THR A 61 -10.06 0.61 5.44
CA THR A 61 -11.24 -0.27 5.43
C THR A 61 -11.04 -1.42 4.45
N ALA A 62 -11.70 -2.53 4.68
CA ALA A 62 -11.64 -3.67 3.77
C ALA A 62 -12.19 -3.35 2.38
N ALA A 63 -13.18 -2.46 2.31
CA ALA A 63 -13.79 -2.06 1.05
C ALA A 63 -12.80 -1.40 0.08
N GLN A 64 -11.75 -0.78 0.57
CA GLN A 64 -10.72 -0.17 -0.27
C GLN A 64 -9.98 -1.18 -1.15
N PHE A 65 -10.04 -2.45 -0.80
CA PHE A 65 -9.36 -3.52 -1.52
C PHE A 65 -10.28 -4.30 -2.48
N ASP A 66 -11.52 -3.86 -2.68
CA ASP A 66 -12.50 -4.58 -3.49
C ASP A 66 -12.03 -4.84 -4.92
N SER A 67 -11.23 -3.95 -5.49
CA SER A 67 -10.71 -4.11 -6.85
C SER A 67 -9.64 -5.20 -6.96
N VAL A 68 -9.03 -5.60 -5.85
CA VAL A 68 -7.91 -6.56 -5.85
C VAL A 68 -8.21 -7.82 -5.03
N ALA A 69 -9.22 -7.78 -4.17
CA ALA A 69 -9.57 -8.91 -3.31
C ALA A 69 -11.08 -8.92 -3.06
N VAL A 70 -11.83 -9.40 -4.05
CA VAL A 70 -13.29 -9.43 -3.99
C VAL A 70 -13.77 -10.24 -2.78
N GLY A 71 -14.72 -9.70 -2.05
CA GLY A 71 -15.29 -10.38 -0.88
C GLY A 71 -14.44 -10.25 0.39
N LEU A 72 -13.40 -9.45 0.37
CA LEU A 72 -12.51 -9.28 1.51
C LEU A 72 -13.25 -8.75 2.74
N ALA A 73 -14.19 -7.83 2.55
CA ALA A 73 -14.94 -7.23 3.64
C ALA A 73 -15.73 -8.26 4.46
N ALA A 74 -16.13 -9.39 3.83
CA ALA A 74 -16.83 -10.47 4.53
C ALA A 74 -15.88 -11.39 5.31
N ALA A 75 -14.61 -11.42 4.93
CA ALA A 75 -13.62 -12.32 5.51
C ALA A 75 -12.73 -11.65 6.57
N VAL A 76 -12.57 -10.33 6.51
CA VAL A 76 -11.67 -9.58 7.36
C VAL A 76 -12.46 -8.62 8.25
N PRO A 77 -12.23 -8.64 9.57
CA PRO A 77 -12.91 -7.71 10.48
C PRO A 77 -12.55 -6.27 10.19
N GLU A 78 -13.42 -5.33 10.54
CA GLU A 78 -13.12 -3.92 10.45
C GLU A 78 -11.95 -3.56 11.40
N PRO A 79 -11.11 -2.60 11.02
CA PRO A 79 -9.99 -2.17 11.86
C PRO A 79 -10.47 -1.67 13.23
N ASP A 80 -9.77 -2.08 14.28
CA ASP A 80 -10.08 -1.69 15.66
C ASP A 80 -9.02 -0.74 16.25
N GLY A 81 -8.17 -0.19 15.41
CA GLY A 81 -7.09 0.69 15.84
C GLY A 81 -5.74 -0.01 15.98
N ASN A 82 -5.71 -1.34 15.95
CA ASN A 82 -4.48 -2.11 15.99
C ASN A 82 -4.05 -2.51 14.58
N PRO A 83 -2.79 -2.26 14.19
CA PRO A 83 -2.34 -2.66 12.87
C PRO A 83 -2.28 -4.20 12.74
N VAL A 84 -2.84 -4.72 11.67
CA VAL A 84 -2.85 -6.16 11.38
C VAL A 84 -2.54 -6.38 9.90
N THR A 85 -1.69 -7.35 9.61
CA THR A 85 -1.43 -7.79 8.25
C THR A 85 -2.19 -9.08 7.97
N TRP A 86 -3.03 -9.04 6.93
CA TRP A 86 -3.81 -10.20 6.50
C TRP A 86 -3.23 -10.78 5.21
N LEU A 87 -3.04 -12.09 5.19
CA LEU A 87 -2.66 -12.80 3.97
C LEU A 87 -3.91 -13.29 3.29
N VAL A 88 -4.13 -12.81 2.07
CA VAL A 88 -5.33 -13.16 1.30
C VAL A 88 -4.95 -13.57 -0.12
N PRO A 89 -5.71 -14.46 -0.78
CA PRO A 89 -5.44 -14.83 -2.16
C PRO A 89 -5.64 -13.62 -3.08
N HIS A 90 -4.69 -13.35 -3.97
CA HIS A 90 -4.80 -12.22 -4.90
C HIS A 90 -5.56 -12.57 -6.18
N ARG A 91 -5.64 -13.85 -6.53
CA ARG A 91 -6.41 -14.35 -7.68
C ARG A 91 -6.11 -13.66 -9.01
N GLY A 92 -4.89 -13.17 -9.18
CA GLY A 92 -4.49 -12.47 -10.39
C GLY A 92 -4.96 -11.02 -10.49
N LEU A 93 -5.62 -10.49 -9.48
CA LEU A 93 -6.13 -9.11 -9.49
C LEU A 93 -5.10 -8.07 -9.05
N VAL A 94 -4.01 -8.52 -8.46
CA VAL A 94 -2.95 -7.64 -7.94
C VAL A 94 -1.79 -7.65 -8.93
N PRO A 95 -1.19 -6.47 -9.27
CA PRO A 95 -0.03 -6.43 -10.14
C PRO A 95 1.14 -7.27 -9.60
N PHE A 96 1.94 -7.86 -10.51
CA PHE A 96 3.05 -8.72 -10.10
C PHE A 96 4.08 -7.98 -9.25
N TRP A 97 4.27 -6.68 -9.48
CA TRP A 97 5.22 -5.89 -8.70
C TRP A 97 4.77 -5.67 -7.25
N ILE A 98 3.54 -6.04 -6.92
CA ILE A 98 3.03 -6.01 -5.55
C ILE A 98 3.11 -7.40 -4.92
N HIS A 99 2.57 -8.44 -5.58
CA HIS A 99 2.54 -9.77 -4.97
C HIS A 99 3.85 -10.55 -5.07
N GLY A 100 4.74 -10.15 -5.97
CA GLY A 100 6.06 -10.75 -6.04
C GLY A 100 6.16 -12.09 -6.78
N GLY A 101 5.05 -12.53 -7.39
CA GLY A 101 5.04 -13.79 -8.16
C GLY A 101 4.24 -14.91 -7.56
#